data_57c812be79242308c4999f133c0d4b57
#
_entry.id   57c812be79242308c4999f133c0d4b57
#
_cell.length_a   1.000
_cell.length_b   1.000
_cell.length_c   1.000
_cell.angle_alpha   90.00
_cell.angle_beta   90.00
_cell.angle_gamma   90.00
#
_symmetry.space_group_name_H-M   'P 1'
#
loop_
_entity.id
_entity.type
_entity.pdbx_description
1 polymer ?
#
loop_
_entity_poly.entity_id
_entity_poly.type
_entity_poly.pdbx_seq_one_letter_code
_entity_poly.pdbx_strand_id
1 'polypeptide(L)'
;MGKIYKSAADLIGNTPLVEVGHIEEKFGLKARVLVKLEYFNATGSVKDRVAKAMIEDAEEKGILKPGATIIEPTYGNTGIGLAAIATAKGYRTIIVLPETMSVERRNIIKAYGAEIVLTPGYKGMTGAIAKAEELKNEIEGSMIAGQFVNPANPDAHRRTTGPEIWNDTDGEVDAFVAGVGTGGTITGVGEYLKSKNDKIEIIAVEPATSPVLSQGKPGPHKIQGIGAGFVPEILNTKIYDSVVPVDNDDAFEYARLISHTEGILVGISAGAALYAAIEWAKKPENEGKTIVALLPDSGDRYYSTSLFEN
;
A
#
# COMPACT_ATOMS: atom_id res chain seq x y z
N MET A 1 -28.09 16.82 -2.99
CA MET A 1 -27.30 17.73 -3.85
C MET A 1 -26.34 16.88 -4.67
N GLY A 2 -26.20 17.16 -5.97
CA GLY A 2 -25.22 16.47 -6.82
C GLY A 2 -23.80 16.73 -6.33
N LYS A 3 -22.95 15.68 -6.31
CA LYS A 3 -21.56 15.77 -5.85
C LYS A 3 -20.66 15.87 -7.08
N ILE A 4 -20.17 17.06 -7.40
CA ILE A 4 -19.23 17.31 -8.48
C ILE A 4 -17.86 17.53 -7.86
N TYR A 5 -16.90 16.67 -8.19
CA TYR A 5 -15.52 16.78 -7.78
C TYR A 5 -14.75 17.74 -8.67
N LYS A 6 -13.81 18.48 -8.12
CA LYS A 6 -13.03 19.49 -8.84
C LYS A 6 -11.65 18.96 -9.29
N SER A 7 -11.19 17.89 -8.68
CA SER A 7 -9.88 17.27 -8.96
C SER A 7 -9.96 15.77 -8.83
N ALA A 8 -9.11 15.04 -9.55
CA ALA A 8 -8.91 13.61 -9.33
C ALA A 8 -8.43 13.30 -7.89
N ALA A 9 -7.73 14.22 -7.25
CA ALA A 9 -7.32 14.09 -5.85
C ALA A 9 -8.52 14.07 -4.87
N ASP A 10 -9.67 14.60 -5.26
CA ASP A 10 -10.89 14.60 -4.43
C ASP A 10 -11.59 13.22 -4.42
N LEU A 11 -11.21 12.34 -5.36
CA LEU A 11 -11.75 10.97 -5.48
C LEU A 11 -11.02 9.97 -4.57
N ILE A 12 -9.94 10.38 -3.92
CA ILE A 12 -9.11 9.50 -3.11
C ILE A 12 -9.75 9.27 -1.75
N GLY A 13 -9.75 8.01 -1.33
CA GLY A 13 -10.37 7.57 -0.08
C GLY A 13 -11.81 7.12 -0.26
N ASN A 14 -12.49 6.86 0.84
CA ASN A 14 -13.83 6.26 0.91
C ASN A 14 -13.94 4.99 0.05
N THR A 15 -12.91 4.16 0.09
CA THR A 15 -12.87 2.90 -0.62
C THR A 15 -13.79 1.89 0.04
N PRO A 16 -14.42 0.96 -0.72
CA PRO A 16 -15.38 0.03 -0.16
C PRO A 16 -14.74 -1.06 0.72
N LEU A 17 -15.52 -1.54 1.70
CA LEU A 17 -15.35 -2.84 2.33
C LEU A 17 -16.26 -3.84 1.62
N VAL A 18 -15.75 -5.06 1.40
CA VAL A 18 -16.51 -6.18 0.82
C VAL A 18 -16.33 -7.41 1.70
N GLU A 19 -17.41 -8.10 2.00
CA GLU A 19 -17.41 -9.40 2.68
C GLU A 19 -17.13 -10.51 1.66
N VAL A 20 -16.20 -11.41 1.97
CA VAL A 20 -15.79 -12.48 1.04
C VAL A 20 -16.50 -13.80 1.38
N GLY A 21 -17.83 -13.78 1.24
CA GLY A 21 -18.71 -14.86 1.67
C GLY A 21 -18.46 -16.21 0.98
N HIS A 22 -18.11 -16.24 -0.30
CA HIS A 22 -17.77 -17.50 -0.97
C HIS A 22 -16.46 -18.09 -0.46
N ILE A 23 -15.49 -17.24 -0.07
CA ILE A 23 -14.25 -17.70 0.57
C ILE A 23 -14.55 -18.23 1.97
N GLU A 24 -15.40 -17.53 2.75
CA GLU A 24 -15.84 -17.99 4.07
C GLU A 24 -16.51 -19.37 3.99
N GLU A 25 -17.43 -19.55 3.06
CA GLU A 25 -18.08 -20.84 2.81
C GLU A 25 -17.09 -21.91 2.38
N LYS A 26 -16.20 -21.60 1.42
CA LYS A 26 -15.20 -22.54 0.90
C LYS A 26 -14.29 -23.11 1.98
N PHE A 27 -13.88 -22.29 2.94
CA PHE A 27 -12.98 -22.68 4.03
C PHE A 27 -13.71 -23.06 5.32
N GLY A 28 -15.06 -22.95 5.35
CA GLY A 28 -15.86 -23.21 6.55
C GLY A 28 -15.55 -22.26 7.71
N LEU A 29 -15.23 -21.00 7.38
CA LEU A 29 -14.86 -20.00 8.37
C LEU A 29 -16.07 -19.64 9.24
N LYS A 30 -15.83 -19.42 10.52
CA LYS A 30 -16.80 -18.95 11.49
C LYS A 30 -16.58 -17.47 11.87
N ALA A 31 -15.48 -16.90 11.45
CA ALA A 31 -15.17 -15.49 11.54
C ALA A 31 -15.60 -14.80 10.23
N ARG A 32 -15.99 -13.54 10.33
CA ARG A 32 -16.32 -12.68 9.20
C ARG A 32 -15.05 -12.07 8.60
N VAL A 33 -14.85 -12.21 7.30
CA VAL A 33 -13.67 -11.69 6.61
C VAL A 33 -14.08 -10.57 5.65
N LEU A 34 -13.62 -9.35 5.94
CA LEU A 34 -13.84 -8.17 5.13
C LEU A 34 -12.56 -7.76 4.41
N VAL A 35 -12.68 -7.26 3.19
CA VAL A 35 -11.55 -6.76 2.41
C VAL A 35 -11.75 -5.28 2.06
N LYS A 36 -10.76 -4.44 2.40
CA LYS A 36 -10.71 -3.01 2.06
C LYS A 36 -10.08 -2.86 0.68
N LEU A 37 -10.86 -2.49 -0.32
CA LEU A 37 -10.44 -2.48 -1.73
C LEU A 37 -9.81 -1.15 -2.12
N GLU A 38 -8.52 -1.00 -1.90
CA GLU A 38 -7.78 0.26 -2.16
C GLU A 38 -7.57 0.57 -3.66
N TYR A 39 -7.85 -0.37 -4.55
CA TYR A 39 -7.80 -0.09 -5.99
C TYR A 39 -8.96 0.80 -6.48
N PHE A 40 -9.95 1.09 -5.65
CA PHE A 40 -10.98 2.09 -5.93
C PHE A 40 -10.49 3.54 -5.79
N ASN A 41 -9.28 3.77 -5.28
CA ASN A 41 -8.66 5.08 -5.39
C ASN A 41 -8.42 5.48 -6.86
N ALA A 42 -8.29 6.77 -7.11
CA ALA A 42 -8.27 7.36 -8.46
C ALA A 42 -7.23 6.76 -9.42
N THR A 43 -6.04 6.36 -8.93
CA THR A 43 -5.03 5.68 -9.75
C THR A 43 -4.97 4.17 -9.50
N GLY A 44 -5.84 3.62 -8.67
CA GLY A 44 -5.97 2.18 -8.44
C GLY A 44 -5.05 1.62 -7.35
N SER A 45 -4.63 2.40 -6.36
CA SER A 45 -3.91 1.85 -5.20
C SER A 45 -4.01 2.68 -3.92
N VAL A 46 -3.67 2.03 -2.80
CA VAL A 46 -3.53 2.65 -1.48
C VAL A 46 -2.54 3.83 -1.46
N LYS A 47 -1.59 3.86 -2.40
CA LYS A 47 -0.54 4.88 -2.46
C LYS A 47 -1.05 6.24 -2.91
N ASP A 48 -2.24 6.33 -3.47
CA ASP A 48 -2.88 7.60 -3.79
C ASP A 48 -3.10 8.44 -2.54
N ARG A 49 -3.52 7.79 -1.44
CA ARG A 49 -3.66 8.45 -0.12
C ARG A 49 -2.36 9.05 0.38
N VAL A 50 -1.29 8.26 0.27
CA VAL A 50 0.06 8.65 0.70
C VAL A 50 0.59 9.79 -0.16
N ALA A 51 0.47 9.68 -1.48
CA ALA A 51 0.91 10.71 -2.42
C ALA A 51 0.20 12.05 -2.18
N LYS A 52 -1.14 12.01 -2.01
CA LYS A 52 -1.93 13.19 -1.68
C LYS A 52 -1.45 13.84 -0.38
N ALA A 53 -1.31 13.04 0.68
CA ALA A 53 -0.94 13.56 1.99
C ALA A 53 0.48 14.17 1.99
N MET A 54 1.46 13.54 1.33
CA MET A 54 2.82 14.07 1.25
C MET A 54 2.90 15.39 0.47
N ILE A 55 2.11 15.53 -0.60
CA ILE A 55 2.05 16.76 -1.39
C ILE A 55 1.36 17.87 -0.57
N GLU A 56 0.20 17.61 0.01
CA GLU A 56 -0.56 18.59 0.78
C GLU A 56 0.19 19.06 2.04
N ASP A 57 0.84 18.14 2.76
CA ASP A 57 1.70 18.47 3.90
C ASP A 57 2.88 19.39 3.50
N ALA A 58 3.50 19.12 2.34
CA ALA A 58 4.59 19.95 1.82
C ALA A 58 4.11 21.33 1.36
N GLU A 59 2.89 21.44 0.81
CA GLU A 59 2.23 22.71 0.49
C GLU A 59 1.95 23.52 1.75
N GLU A 60 1.33 22.90 2.77
CA GLU A 60 1.00 23.53 4.04
C GLU A 60 2.24 24.06 4.78
N LYS A 61 3.35 23.32 4.72
CA LYS A 61 4.64 23.72 5.30
C LYS A 61 5.41 24.74 4.45
N GLY A 62 4.91 25.09 3.27
CA GLY A 62 5.59 26.01 2.34
C GLY A 62 6.88 25.45 1.75
N ILE A 63 7.11 24.14 1.84
CA ILE A 63 8.23 23.42 1.23
C ILE A 63 8.02 23.32 -0.28
N LEU A 64 6.81 22.94 -0.70
CA LEU A 64 6.43 22.80 -2.10
C LEU A 64 5.77 24.09 -2.61
N LYS A 65 6.46 24.80 -3.48
CA LYS A 65 5.97 26.03 -4.10
C LYS A 65 5.37 25.75 -5.49
N PRO A 66 4.46 26.60 -6.00
CA PRO A 66 3.92 26.45 -7.35
C PRO A 66 5.02 26.24 -8.40
N GLY A 67 4.89 25.22 -9.25
CA GLY A 67 5.86 24.88 -10.29
C GLY A 67 7.12 24.15 -9.81
N ALA A 68 7.22 23.81 -8.52
CA ALA A 68 8.34 23.03 -7.98
C ALA A 68 8.35 21.60 -8.55
N THR A 69 9.47 20.91 -8.38
CA THR A 69 9.67 19.53 -8.82
C THR A 69 9.59 18.57 -7.65
N ILE A 70 8.77 17.53 -7.78
CA ILE A 70 8.68 16.43 -6.82
C ILE A 70 9.51 15.26 -7.35
N ILE A 71 10.39 14.73 -6.53
CA ILE A 71 11.24 13.59 -6.84
C ILE A 71 10.87 12.45 -5.88
N GLU A 72 10.80 11.21 -6.39
CA GLU A 72 10.59 10.05 -5.52
C GLU A 72 11.29 8.81 -6.04
N PRO A 73 12.13 8.15 -5.23
CA PRO A 73 12.63 6.81 -5.51
C PRO A 73 11.56 5.77 -5.11
N THR A 74 11.09 4.95 -6.06
CA THR A 74 9.98 4.03 -5.77
C THR A 74 10.00 2.78 -6.65
N TYR A 75 9.33 1.71 -6.19
CA TYR A 75 9.05 0.53 -6.98
C TYR A 75 7.77 0.60 -7.81
N GLY A 76 6.99 1.69 -7.76
CA GLY A 76 5.87 1.88 -8.70
C GLY A 76 4.64 2.59 -8.16
N ASN A 77 3.83 2.00 -7.27
CA ASN A 77 2.51 2.56 -6.91
C ASN A 77 2.58 3.98 -6.32
N THR A 78 3.58 4.27 -5.49
CA THR A 78 3.78 5.63 -4.97
C THR A 78 4.13 6.60 -6.10
N GLY A 79 4.96 6.18 -7.05
CA GLY A 79 5.28 6.96 -8.23
C GLY A 79 4.07 7.26 -9.11
N ILE A 80 3.17 6.29 -9.27
CA ILE A 80 1.91 6.48 -10.00
C ILE A 80 1.01 7.51 -9.30
N GLY A 81 0.81 7.35 -7.98
CA GLY A 81 0.00 8.29 -7.19
C GLY A 81 0.57 9.71 -7.22
N LEU A 82 1.90 9.85 -7.01
CA LEU A 82 2.57 11.15 -7.08
C LEU A 82 2.44 11.77 -8.48
N ALA A 83 2.69 11.00 -9.55
CA ALA A 83 2.56 11.49 -10.91
C ALA A 83 1.16 12.06 -11.20
N ALA A 84 0.10 11.32 -10.83
CA ALA A 84 -1.27 11.73 -11.07
C ALA A 84 -1.65 12.99 -10.28
N ILE A 85 -1.34 13.03 -8.97
CA ILE A 85 -1.75 14.14 -8.11
C ILE A 85 -0.91 15.40 -8.40
N ALA A 86 0.39 15.23 -8.60
CA ALA A 86 1.27 16.32 -8.97
C ALA A 86 0.83 16.98 -10.30
N THR A 87 0.52 16.16 -11.32
CA THR A 87 -0.03 16.67 -12.59
C THR A 87 -1.33 17.44 -12.38
N ALA A 88 -2.26 16.93 -11.57
CA ALA A 88 -3.52 17.61 -11.27
C ALA A 88 -3.32 18.94 -10.53
N LYS A 89 -2.21 19.11 -9.82
CA LYS A 89 -1.82 20.32 -9.07
C LYS A 89 -0.81 21.22 -9.81
N GLY A 90 -0.36 20.82 -11.00
CA GLY A 90 0.58 21.62 -11.81
C GLY A 90 2.04 21.52 -11.39
N TYR A 91 2.44 20.46 -10.72
CA TYR A 91 3.84 20.19 -10.36
C TYR A 91 4.54 19.30 -11.39
N ARG A 92 5.84 19.53 -11.58
CA ARG A 92 6.73 18.61 -12.29
C ARG A 92 7.05 17.41 -11.40
N THR A 93 7.11 16.21 -11.97
CA THR A 93 7.41 14.99 -11.21
C THR A 93 8.49 14.18 -11.89
N ILE A 94 9.49 13.74 -11.12
CA ILE A 94 10.56 12.84 -11.55
C ILE A 94 10.50 11.58 -10.67
N ILE A 95 10.22 10.44 -11.29
CA ILE A 95 10.21 9.15 -10.60
C ILE A 95 11.49 8.40 -10.92
N VAL A 96 12.23 8.04 -9.88
CA VAL A 96 13.46 7.28 -9.98
C VAL A 96 13.20 5.83 -9.62
N LEU A 97 13.49 4.90 -10.51
CA LEU A 97 13.20 3.49 -10.28
C LEU A 97 14.22 2.55 -10.94
N PRO A 98 14.47 1.38 -10.36
CA PRO A 98 15.31 0.37 -10.99
C PRO A 98 14.73 -0.11 -12.32
N GLU A 99 15.59 -0.38 -13.30
CA GLU A 99 15.21 -0.86 -14.64
C GLU A 99 14.49 -2.22 -14.63
N THR A 100 14.55 -2.95 -13.51
CA THR A 100 13.85 -4.23 -13.32
C THR A 100 12.37 -4.09 -13.01
N MET A 101 11.87 -2.87 -12.83
CA MET A 101 10.44 -2.65 -12.55
C MET A 101 9.57 -2.89 -13.78
N SER A 102 8.32 -3.34 -13.54
CA SER A 102 7.39 -3.74 -14.59
C SER A 102 7.15 -2.61 -15.61
N VAL A 103 6.96 -3.02 -16.87
CA VAL A 103 6.70 -2.10 -17.99
C VAL A 103 5.39 -1.36 -17.79
N GLU A 104 4.38 -2.03 -17.22
CA GLU A 104 3.05 -1.45 -16.94
C GLU A 104 3.17 -0.22 -16.04
N ARG A 105 3.89 -0.34 -14.91
CA ARG A 105 4.08 0.79 -13.99
C ARG A 105 4.80 1.95 -14.65
N ARG A 106 5.85 1.67 -15.42
CA ARG A 106 6.57 2.71 -16.17
C ARG A 106 5.68 3.42 -17.18
N ASN A 107 4.84 2.68 -17.90
CA ASN A 107 3.93 3.26 -18.87
C ASN A 107 2.84 4.11 -18.19
N ILE A 108 2.28 3.68 -17.07
CA ILE A 108 1.29 4.45 -16.32
C ILE A 108 1.90 5.76 -15.80
N ILE A 109 3.11 5.74 -15.21
CA ILE A 109 3.81 6.93 -14.73
C ILE A 109 4.02 7.93 -15.87
N LYS A 110 4.48 7.46 -17.05
CA LYS A 110 4.66 8.31 -18.24
C LYS A 110 3.33 8.86 -18.75
N ALA A 111 2.26 8.07 -18.72
CA ALA A 111 0.94 8.50 -19.17
C ALA A 111 0.39 9.67 -18.35
N TYR A 112 0.75 9.78 -17.06
CA TYR A 112 0.46 10.94 -16.23
C TYR A 112 1.40 12.14 -16.46
N GLY A 113 2.35 12.03 -17.39
CA GLY A 113 3.28 13.12 -17.73
C GLY A 113 4.53 13.22 -16.83
N ALA A 114 4.75 12.28 -15.92
CA ALA A 114 5.95 12.29 -15.09
C ALA A 114 7.18 11.78 -15.86
N GLU A 115 8.32 12.36 -15.52
CA GLU A 115 9.63 11.91 -16.02
C GLU A 115 10.10 10.65 -15.28
N ILE A 116 10.74 9.75 -15.99
CA ILE A 116 11.33 8.53 -15.41
C ILE A 116 12.83 8.56 -15.56
N VAL A 117 13.53 8.36 -14.44
CA VAL A 117 14.95 8.12 -14.38
C VAL A 117 15.20 6.68 -13.96
N LEU A 118 15.76 5.86 -14.86
CA LEU A 118 16.10 4.47 -14.58
C LEU A 118 17.47 4.35 -13.94
N THR A 119 17.58 3.47 -12.94
CA THR A 119 18.84 3.10 -12.31
C THR A 119 19.18 1.64 -12.56
N PRO A 120 20.46 1.24 -12.53
CA PRO A 120 20.86 -0.14 -12.73
C PRO A 120 20.15 -1.10 -11.77
N GLY A 121 19.53 -2.16 -12.29
CA GLY A 121 18.72 -3.10 -11.53
C GLY A 121 19.45 -3.75 -10.36
N TYR A 122 20.75 -4.06 -10.54
CA TYR A 122 21.58 -4.67 -9.49
C TYR A 122 21.79 -3.77 -8.26
N LYS A 123 21.57 -2.45 -8.38
CA LYS A 123 21.63 -1.50 -7.25
C LYS A 123 20.31 -1.41 -6.47
N GLY A 124 19.22 -1.98 -6.99
CA GLY A 124 17.91 -1.98 -6.34
C GLY A 124 17.44 -0.59 -5.88
N MET A 125 16.73 -0.53 -4.76
CA MET A 125 16.21 0.72 -4.20
C MET A 125 17.31 1.65 -3.72
N THR A 126 18.42 1.13 -3.20
CA THR A 126 19.56 1.94 -2.76
C THR A 126 20.11 2.80 -3.90
N GLY A 127 20.19 2.23 -5.12
CA GLY A 127 20.61 2.97 -6.31
C GLY A 127 19.61 4.06 -6.70
N ALA A 128 18.30 3.78 -6.57
CA ALA A 128 17.27 4.76 -6.87
C ALA A 128 17.26 5.92 -5.85
N ILE A 129 17.46 5.64 -4.57
CA ILE A 129 17.56 6.65 -3.51
C ILE A 129 18.78 7.56 -3.77
N ALA A 130 19.95 6.99 -4.04
CA ALA A 130 21.15 7.77 -4.32
C ALA A 130 20.96 8.71 -5.53
N LYS A 131 20.32 8.23 -6.59
CA LYS A 131 20.04 9.05 -7.78
C LYS A 131 18.99 10.12 -7.52
N ALA A 132 18.00 9.85 -6.68
CA ALA A 132 17.02 10.85 -6.27
C ALA A 132 17.66 12.00 -5.48
N GLU A 133 18.59 11.69 -4.57
CA GLU A 133 19.35 12.72 -3.84
C GLU A 133 20.26 13.54 -4.75
N GLU A 134 20.92 12.92 -5.73
CA GLU A 134 21.69 13.63 -6.76
C GLU A 134 20.81 14.63 -7.51
N LEU A 135 19.66 14.19 -8.02
CA LEU A 135 18.71 15.04 -8.75
C LEU A 135 18.18 16.18 -7.89
N LYS A 136 17.88 15.93 -6.61
CA LYS A 136 17.44 16.96 -5.66
C LYS A 136 18.47 18.06 -5.50
N ASN A 137 19.77 17.71 -5.48
CA ASN A 137 20.85 18.68 -5.36
C ASN A 137 21.09 19.46 -6.67
N GLU A 138 20.75 18.89 -7.83
CA GLU A 138 20.89 19.53 -9.14
C GLU A 138 19.71 20.43 -9.51
N ILE A 139 18.50 20.12 -9.02
CA ILE A 139 17.26 20.82 -9.39
C ILE A 139 16.83 21.73 -8.25
N GLU A 140 17.04 23.03 -8.44
CA GLU A 140 16.66 24.04 -7.45
C GLU A 140 15.13 24.01 -7.19
N GLY A 141 14.74 24.13 -5.92
CA GLY A 141 13.34 24.13 -5.51
C GLY A 141 12.66 22.76 -5.60
N SER A 142 13.43 21.68 -5.84
CA SER A 142 12.88 20.33 -5.80
C SER A 142 12.82 19.76 -4.39
N MET A 143 11.93 18.78 -4.19
CA MET A 143 11.84 18.00 -2.96
C MET A 143 11.77 16.50 -3.25
N ILE A 144 12.28 15.69 -2.33
CA ILE A 144 11.96 14.25 -2.28
C ILE A 144 10.73 14.08 -1.39
N ALA A 145 9.71 13.35 -1.88
CA ALA A 145 8.49 13.11 -1.12
C ALA A 145 8.74 12.20 0.09
N GLY A 146 9.61 11.20 -0.05
CA GLY A 146 10.20 10.45 1.05
C GLY A 146 9.27 9.46 1.74
N GLN A 147 8.61 8.59 1.00
CA GLN A 147 7.57 7.68 1.53
C GLN A 147 8.00 6.82 2.72
N PHE A 148 9.28 6.55 2.92
CA PHE A 148 9.81 5.72 4.02
C PHE A 148 10.12 6.49 5.31
N VAL A 149 10.19 7.82 5.22
CA VAL A 149 10.61 8.72 6.33
C VAL A 149 9.60 9.84 6.60
N ASN A 150 8.68 10.10 5.68
CA ASN A 150 7.73 11.20 5.78
C ASN A 150 6.52 10.84 6.67
N PRO A 151 6.31 11.53 7.80
CA PRO A 151 5.22 11.24 8.73
C PRO A 151 3.82 11.48 8.13
N ALA A 152 3.69 12.24 7.04
CA ALA A 152 2.43 12.41 6.32
C ALA A 152 1.88 11.08 5.77
N ASN A 153 2.74 10.07 5.56
CA ASN A 153 2.34 8.75 5.10
C ASN A 153 1.46 8.03 6.15
N PRO A 154 1.91 7.69 7.36
CA PRO A 154 1.03 7.07 8.35
C PRO A 154 -0.12 8.00 8.77
N ASP A 155 0.08 9.31 8.76
CA ASP A 155 -0.97 10.27 9.11
C ASP A 155 -2.13 10.24 8.10
N ALA A 156 -1.88 10.04 6.81
CA ALA A 156 -2.92 9.81 5.80
C ALA A 156 -3.86 8.67 6.21
N HIS A 157 -3.30 7.56 6.68
CA HIS A 157 -4.08 6.39 7.10
C HIS A 157 -4.77 6.59 8.44
N ARG A 158 -4.14 7.30 9.36
CA ARG A 158 -4.75 7.66 10.66
C ARG A 158 -5.96 8.56 10.48
N ARG A 159 -5.91 9.48 9.52
CA ARG A 159 -7.00 10.45 9.26
C ARG A 159 -8.07 9.93 8.31
N THR A 160 -7.79 8.92 7.50
CA THR A 160 -8.74 8.46 6.47
C THR A 160 -9.03 6.97 6.56
N THR A 161 -8.09 6.10 6.27
CA THR A 161 -8.29 4.65 6.15
C THR A 161 -8.79 4.02 7.46
N GLY A 162 -8.19 4.39 8.60
CA GLY A 162 -8.60 3.91 9.91
C GLY A 162 -10.04 4.31 10.26
N PRO A 163 -10.41 5.62 10.17
CA PRO A 163 -11.78 6.08 10.34
C PRO A 163 -12.79 5.41 9.39
N GLU A 164 -12.44 5.22 8.11
CA GLU A 164 -13.30 4.53 7.15
C GLU A 164 -13.59 3.09 7.60
N ILE A 165 -12.55 2.32 7.97
CA ILE A 165 -12.73 0.94 8.44
C ILE A 165 -13.63 0.91 9.68
N TRP A 166 -13.38 1.77 10.67
CA TRP A 166 -14.15 1.84 11.89
C TRP A 166 -15.63 2.18 11.64
N ASN A 167 -15.89 3.16 10.80
CA ASN A 167 -17.25 3.61 10.51
C ASN A 167 -18.01 2.61 9.63
N ASP A 168 -17.35 2.02 8.63
CA ASP A 168 -17.96 1.08 7.71
C ASP A 168 -18.28 -0.28 8.38
N THR A 169 -17.65 -0.58 9.52
CA THR A 169 -17.93 -1.76 10.35
C THR A 169 -18.82 -1.45 11.55
N ASP A 170 -19.31 -0.20 11.71
CA ASP A 170 -19.99 0.25 12.93
C ASP A 170 -19.17 0.00 14.22
N GLY A 171 -17.84 -0.05 14.08
CA GLY A 171 -16.90 -0.38 15.17
C GLY A 171 -16.76 -1.88 15.47
N GLU A 172 -17.41 -2.75 14.71
CA GLU A 172 -17.34 -4.20 14.86
C GLU A 172 -16.14 -4.77 14.07
N VAL A 173 -14.94 -4.43 14.51
CA VAL A 173 -13.67 -4.95 13.98
C VAL A 173 -12.82 -5.49 15.13
N ASP A 174 -12.42 -6.75 15.05
CA ASP A 174 -11.61 -7.44 16.06
C ASP A 174 -10.14 -7.56 15.63
N ALA A 175 -9.88 -7.60 14.31
CA ALA A 175 -8.54 -7.67 13.77
C ALA A 175 -8.39 -6.88 12.47
N PHE A 176 -7.20 -6.33 12.25
CA PHE A 176 -6.79 -5.66 11.01
C PHE A 176 -5.48 -6.25 10.52
N VAL A 177 -5.41 -6.61 9.24
CA VAL A 177 -4.21 -7.15 8.63
C VAL A 177 -3.79 -6.33 7.40
N ALA A 178 -2.50 -6.04 7.31
CA ALA A 178 -1.91 -5.36 6.16
C ALA A 178 -0.47 -5.79 5.90
N GLY A 179 -0.11 -5.84 4.62
CA GLY A 179 1.28 -6.03 4.18
C GLY A 179 2.15 -4.81 4.49
N VAL A 180 3.38 -5.06 4.96
CA VAL A 180 4.31 -4.01 5.36
C VAL A 180 5.30 -3.70 4.24
N GLY A 181 5.06 -2.60 3.51
CA GLY A 181 6.03 -1.99 2.59
C GLY A 181 6.75 -0.83 3.27
N THR A 182 6.14 0.37 3.25
CA THR A 182 6.65 1.54 4.00
C THR A 182 6.26 1.53 5.48
N GLY A 183 5.29 0.70 5.86
CA GLY A 183 4.75 0.67 7.22
C GLY A 183 3.68 1.72 7.52
N GLY A 184 3.42 2.66 6.60
CA GLY A 184 2.46 3.74 6.83
C GLY A 184 1.04 3.27 7.08
N THR A 185 0.57 2.30 6.29
CA THR A 185 -0.79 1.75 6.42
C THR A 185 -1.00 1.11 7.80
N ILE A 186 -0.16 0.15 8.16
CA ILE A 186 -0.33 -0.57 9.42
C ILE A 186 -0.14 0.34 10.64
N THR A 187 0.79 1.30 10.56
CA THR A 187 0.98 2.31 11.61
C THR A 187 -0.25 3.18 11.76
N GLY A 188 -0.69 3.85 10.71
CA GLY A 188 -1.77 4.82 10.80
C GLY A 188 -3.13 4.20 11.11
N VAL A 189 -3.47 3.07 10.45
CA VAL A 189 -4.72 2.34 10.75
C VAL A 189 -4.66 1.73 12.13
N GLY A 190 -3.56 1.05 12.49
CA GLY A 190 -3.40 0.41 13.79
C GLY A 190 -3.50 1.40 14.95
N GLU A 191 -2.83 2.54 14.87
CA GLU A 191 -2.92 3.59 15.89
C GLU A 191 -4.34 4.14 16.02
N TYR A 192 -5.05 4.33 14.91
CA TYR A 192 -6.43 4.77 14.96
C TYR A 192 -7.35 3.73 15.58
N LEU A 193 -7.29 2.48 15.12
CA LEU A 193 -8.16 1.41 15.61
C LEU A 193 -7.90 1.11 17.08
N LYS A 194 -6.63 1.02 17.51
CA LYS A 194 -6.29 0.83 18.94
C LYS A 194 -6.68 2.02 19.81
N SER A 195 -6.76 3.23 19.25
CA SER A 195 -7.31 4.38 20.00
C SER A 195 -8.81 4.27 20.26
N LYS A 196 -9.54 3.45 19.48
CA LYS A 196 -10.96 3.17 19.69
C LYS A 196 -11.19 1.97 20.60
N ASN A 197 -10.42 0.91 20.38
CA ASN A 197 -10.43 -0.31 21.19
C ASN A 197 -9.03 -0.93 21.15
N ASP A 198 -8.33 -0.92 22.28
CA ASP A 198 -6.96 -1.42 22.42
C ASP A 198 -6.84 -2.96 22.25
N LYS A 199 -7.98 -3.67 22.29
CA LYS A 199 -8.06 -5.11 22.09
C LYS A 199 -8.06 -5.53 20.61
N ILE A 200 -8.21 -4.60 19.67
CA ILE A 200 -8.16 -4.91 18.24
C ILE A 200 -6.77 -5.43 17.89
N GLU A 201 -6.70 -6.63 17.33
CA GLU A 201 -5.44 -7.25 16.92
C GLU A 201 -4.93 -6.64 15.61
N ILE A 202 -3.70 -6.17 15.60
CA ILE A 202 -3.04 -5.61 14.41
C ILE A 202 -2.00 -6.60 13.92
N ILE A 203 -2.17 -7.08 12.69
CA ILE A 203 -1.39 -8.17 12.10
C ILE A 203 -0.56 -7.63 10.94
N ALA A 204 0.76 -7.68 11.09
CA ALA A 204 1.69 -7.31 10.03
C ALA A 204 1.96 -8.52 9.13
N VAL A 205 2.03 -8.29 7.81
CA VAL A 205 2.43 -9.32 6.84
C VAL A 205 3.76 -8.94 6.21
N GLU A 206 4.68 -9.91 6.18
CA GLU A 206 5.98 -9.80 5.51
C GLU A 206 6.26 -11.02 4.61
N PRO A 207 7.17 -10.94 3.62
CA PRO A 207 7.55 -12.11 2.84
C PRO A 207 8.35 -13.11 3.70
N ALA A 208 8.02 -14.40 3.66
CA ALA A 208 8.70 -15.45 4.42
C ALA A 208 10.20 -15.56 4.07
N THR A 209 10.58 -15.25 2.83
CA THR A 209 11.98 -15.23 2.39
C THR A 209 12.72 -13.92 2.71
N SER A 210 12.02 -12.91 3.23
CA SER A 210 12.58 -11.62 3.68
C SER A 210 11.97 -11.21 5.02
N PRO A 211 12.12 -12.02 6.09
CA PRO A 211 11.48 -11.83 7.39
C PRO A 211 12.20 -10.76 8.23
N VAL A 212 12.17 -9.53 7.76
CA VAL A 212 12.86 -8.40 8.39
C VAL A 212 12.25 -8.02 9.73
N LEU A 213 10.90 -8.04 9.82
CA LEU A 213 10.20 -7.62 11.04
C LEU A 213 10.30 -8.69 12.14
N SER A 214 10.18 -9.97 11.79
CA SER A 214 10.20 -11.08 12.75
C SER A 214 11.59 -11.60 13.06
N GLN A 215 12.56 -11.52 12.10
CA GLN A 215 13.87 -12.16 12.24
C GLN A 215 15.06 -11.23 11.93
N GLY A 216 14.82 -9.99 11.47
CA GLY A 216 15.88 -9.06 11.09
C GLY A 216 16.67 -9.47 9.83
N LYS A 217 16.14 -10.36 8.99
CA LYS A 217 16.85 -10.95 7.85
C LYS A 217 16.22 -10.53 6.54
N PRO A 218 16.85 -9.62 5.75
CA PRO A 218 16.39 -9.32 4.40
C PRO A 218 16.77 -10.44 3.43
N GLY A 219 15.92 -10.65 2.41
CA GLY A 219 16.15 -11.63 1.37
C GLY A 219 15.35 -11.31 0.09
N PRO A 220 15.64 -12.00 -1.03
CA PRO A 220 14.87 -11.84 -2.26
C PRO A 220 13.49 -12.48 -2.12
N HIS A 221 12.48 -11.81 -2.68
CA HIS A 221 11.10 -12.31 -2.73
C HIS A 221 10.37 -11.79 -3.97
N LYS A 222 9.18 -12.37 -4.27
CA LYS A 222 8.36 -12.02 -5.41
C LYS A 222 7.10 -11.23 -5.05
N ILE A 223 6.83 -10.97 -3.76
CA ILE A 223 5.64 -10.25 -3.30
C ILE A 223 5.87 -8.74 -3.46
N GLN A 224 5.61 -8.23 -4.66
CA GLN A 224 5.81 -6.81 -4.98
C GLN A 224 4.92 -5.92 -4.09
N GLY A 225 5.49 -4.80 -3.61
CA GLY A 225 4.77 -3.79 -2.83
C GLY A 225 4.98 -3.85 -1.32
N ILE A 226 5.50 -4.98 -0.81
CA ILE A 226 5.89 -5.16 0.60
C ILE A 226 7.33 -5.64 0.72
N GLY A 227 7.85 -5.78 1.93
CA GLY A 227 9.19 -6.33 2.17
C GLY A 227 10.31 -5.46 1.61
N ALA A 228 10.47 -4.23 2.10
CA ALA A 228 11.46 -3.27 1.63
C ALA A 228 12.94 -3.70 1.87
N GLY A 229 13.18 -4.75 2.65
CA GLY A 229 14.51 -5.23 3.01
C GLY A 229 15.13 -4.51 4.22
N PHE A 230 14.40 -3.58 4.81
CA PHE A 230 14.78 -2.85 6.03
C PHE A 230 13.53 -2.46 6.81
N VAL A 231 13.69 -2.05 8.07
CA VAL A 231 12.60 -1.50 8.89
C VAL A 231 12.47 -0.01 8.57
N PRO A 232 11.33 0.45 7.98
CA PRO A 232 11.14 1.86 7.66
C PRO A 232 11.08 2.74 8.90
N GLU A 233 11.57 3.99 8.81
CA GLU A 233 11.59 4.93 9.92
C GLU A 233 10.19 5.28 10.43
N ILE A 234 9.22 5.39 9.51
CA ILE A 234 7.82 5.71 9.86
C ILE A 234 7.01 4.54 10.40
N LEU A 235 7.57 3.32 10.41
CA LEU A 235 6.90 2.16 10.96
C LEU A 235 6.93 2.20 12.49
N ASN A 236 5.76 2.27 13.11
CA ASN A 236 5.63 2.04 14.55
C ASN A 236 5.69 0.52 14.83
N THR A 237 6.88 0.04 15.19
CA THR A 237 7.11 -1.39 15.45
C THR A 237 6.42 -1.92 16.71
N LYS A 238 5.75 -1.06 17.48
CA LYS A 238 4.99 -1.44 18.67
C LYS A 238 3.48 -1.52 18.41
N ILE A 239 3.03 -1.20 17.19
CA ILE A 239 1.60 -1.13 16.90
C ILE A 239 1.00 -2.48 16.55
N TYR A 240 1.75 -3.37 15.93
CA TYR A 240 1.28 -4.71 15.57
C TYR A 240 1.53 -5.70 16.70
N ASP A 241 0.56 -6.60 16.88
CA ASP A 241 0.56 -7.63 17.91
C ASP A 241 1.23 -8.91 17.41
N SER A 242 1.18 -9.15 16.09
CA SER A 242 1.79 -10.32 15.45
C SER A 242 2.33 -10.00 14.06
N VAL A 243 3.27 -10.82 13.59
CA VAL A 243 3.83 -10.79 12.24
C VAL A 243 3.59 -12.14 11.59
N VAL A 244 2.99 -12.13 10.40
CA VAL A 244 2.74 -13.34 9.60
C VAL A 244 3.67 -13.33 8.38
N PRO A 245 4.69 -14.20 8.36
CA PRO A 245 5.48 -14.42 7.15
C PRO A 245 4.65 -15.22 6.14
N VAL A 246 4.61 -14.74 4.88
CA VAL A 246 3.85 -15.37 3.80
C VAL A 246 4.79 -15.78 2.67
N ASP A 247 4.64 -17.00 2.18
CA ASP A 247 5.39 -17.49 1.04
C ASP A 247 4.93 -16.85 -0.27
N ASN A 248 5.85 -16.81 -1.26
CA ASN A 248 5.51 -16.25 -2.58
C ASN A 248 4.32 -17.00 -3.21
N ASP A 249 4.32 -18.32 -3.11
CA ASP A 249 3.31 -19.18 -3.75
C ASP A 249 1.94 -18.97 -3.11
N ASP A 250 1.86 -18.86 -1.78
CA ASP A 250 0.61 -18.53 -1.08
C ASP A 250 0.08 -17.16 -1.49
N ALA A 251 0.95 -16.14 -1.58
CA ALA A 251 0.54 -14.82 -2.02
C ALA A 251 -0.05 -14.83 -3.45
N PHE A 252 0.54 -15.60 -4.35
CA PHE A 252 0.02 -15.77 -5.72
C PHE A 252 -1.28 -16.57 -5.73
N GLU A 253 -1.36 -17.67 -4.98
CA GLU A 253 -2.53 -18.52 -4.92
C GLU A 253 -3.75 -17.75 -4.40
N TYR A 254 -3.59 -17.03 -3.29
CA TYR A 254 -4.71 -16.30 -2.68
C TYR A 254 -5.12 -15.05 -3.47
N ALA A 255 -4.22 -14.42 -4.23
CA ALA A 255 -4.58 -13.38 -5.18
C ALA A 255 -5.43 -13.93 -6.35
N ARG A 256 -5.12 -15.13 -6.84
CA ARG A 256 -5.96 -15.84 -7.84
C ARG A 256 -7.25 -16.35 -7.23
N LEU A 257 -7.21 -16.86 -6.00
CA LEU A 257 -8.38 -17.38 -5.30
C LEU A 257 -9.48 -16.34 -5.24
N ILE A 258 -9.20 -15.14 -4.73
CA ILE A 258 -10.22 -14.10 -4.57
C ILE A 258 -10.78 -13.65 -5.93
N SER A 259 -9.97 -13.63 -6.99
CA SER A 259 -10.46 -13.30 -8.33
C SER A 259 -11.40 -14.37 -8.89
N HIS A 260 -11.14 -15.64 -8.60
CA HIS A 260 -11.94 -16.77 -9.11
C HIS A 260 -13.20 -17.05 -8.26
N THR A 261 -13.20 -16.62 -7.00
CA THR A 261 -14.33 -16.90 -6.08
C THR A 261 -15.23 -15.69 -5.86
N GLU A 262 -14.65 -14.50 -5.74
CA GLU A 262 -15.38 -13.26 -5.43
C GLU A 262 -15.45 -12.27 -6.61
N GLY A 263 -14.74 -12.57 -7.73
CA GLY A 263 -14.68 -11.65 -8.88
C GLY A 263 -13.85 -10.39 -8.61
N ILE A 264 -12.97 -10.43 -7.63
CA ILE A 264 -12.14 -9.28 -7.18
C ILE A 264 -10.72 -9.48 -7.67
N LEU A 265 -10.29 -8.72 -8.68
CA LEU A 265 -8.94 -8.82 -9.27
C LEU A 265 -7.95 -7.94 -8.49
N VAL A 266 -6.97 -8.57 -7.83
CA VAL A 266 -6.02 -7.89 -6.93
C VAL A 266 -4.57 -8.23 -7.22
N GLY A 267 -3.65 -7.42 -6.69
CA GLY A 267 -2.21 -7.66 -6.81
C GLY A 267 -1.67 -8.71 -5.83
N ILE A 268 -0.39 -9.02 -5.96
CA ILE A 268 0.28 -10.11 -5.23
C ILE A 268 0.26 -9.86 -3.70
N SER A 269 0.56 -8.65 -3.26
CA SER A 269 0.56 -8.32 -1.82
C SER A 269 -0.83 -8.34 -1.20
N ALA A 270 -1.89 -8.17 -2.00
CA ALA A 270 -3.26 -8.37 -1.57
C ALA A 270 -3.54 -9.85 -1.25
N GLY A 271 -3.03 -10.76 -2.10
CA GLY A 271 -3.09 -12.19 -1.83
C GLY A 271 -2.40 -12.57 -0.52
N ALA A 272 -1.24 -11.98 -0.24
CA ALA A 272 -0.55 -12.21 1.03
C ALA A 272 -1.36 -11.73 2.25
N ALA A 273 -2.00 -10.55 2.17
CA ALA A 273 -2.86 -10.05 3.23
C ALA A 273 -4.12 -10.92 3.42
N LEU A 274 -4.72 -11.37 2.32
CA LEU A 274 -5.87 -12.27 2.35
C LEU A 274 -5.53 -13.64 2.96
N TYR A 275 -4.37 -14.21 2.59
CA TYR A 275 -3.87 -15.45 3.20
C TYR A 275 -3.80 -15.30 4.74
N ALA A 276 -3.14 -14.27 5.22
CA ALA A 276 -3.01 -14.04 6.66
C ALA A 276 -4.37 -13.83 7.36
N ALA A 277 -5.32 -13.16 6.70
CA ALA A 277 -6.68 -12.98 7.23
C ALA A 277 -7.43 -14.31 7.33
N ILE A 278 -7.33 -15.16 6.32
CA ILE A 278 -7.99 -16.48 6.30
C ILE A 278 -7.35 -17.40 7.36
N GLU A 279 -6.03 -17.42 7.49
CA GLU A 279 -5.35 -18.21 8.53
C GLU A 279 -5.72 -17.74 9.95
N TRP A 280 -5.92 -16.44 10.15
CA TRP A 280 -6.45 -15.90 11.41
C TRP A 280 -7.92 -16.36 11.63
N ALA A 281 -8.76 -16.28 10.59
CA ALA A 281 -10.17 -16.63 10.65
C ALA A 281 -10.45 -18.12 10.86
N LYS A 282 -9.51 -19.01 10.50
CA LYS A 282 -9.59 -20.47 10.75
C LYS A 282 -9.44 -20.85 12.21
N LYS A 283 -8.88 -19.98 13.04
CA LYS A 283 -8.63 -20.28 14.45
C LYS A 283 -9.94 -20.34 15.25
N PRO A 284 -10.20 -21.41 16.04
CA PRO A 284 -11.44 -21.54 16.80
C PRO A 284 -11.74 -20.37 17.75
N GLU A 285 -10.72 -19.77 18.33
CA GLU A 285 -10.84 -18.61 19.23
C GLU A 285 -11.32 -17.32 18.54
N ASN A 286 -11.37 -17.34 17.20
CA ASN A 286 -11.85 -16.21 16.40
C ASN A 286 -13.25 -16.41 15.83
N GLU A 287 -13.95 -17.47 16.24
CA GLU A 287 -15.35 -17.68 15.87
C GLU A 287 -16.23 -16.48 16.28
N GLY A 288 -17.03 -15.97 15.35
CA GLY A 288 -17.92 -14.82 15.52
C GLY A 288 -17.24 -13.45 15.48
N LYS A 289 -15.91 -13.40 15.28
CA LYS A 289 -15.15 -12.14 15.16
C LYS A 289 -15.04 -11.66 13.72
N THR A 290 -14.73 -10.38 13.57
CA THR A 290 -14.55 -9.72 12.28
C THR A 290 -13.08 -9.32 12.05
N ILE A 291 -12.50 -9.75 10.91
CA ILE A 291 -11.19 -9.30 10.48
C ILE A 291 -11.31 -8.47 9.19
N VAL A 292 -10.52 -7.40 9.10
CA VAL A 292 -10.38 -6.56 7.90
C VAL A 292 -9.01 -6.73 7.30
N ALA A 293 -8.93 -7.20 6.05
CA ALA A 293 -7.70 -7.24 5.26
C ALA A 293 -7.64 -6.07 4.28
N LEU A 294 -6.55 -5.31 4.29
CA LEU A 294 -6.35 -4.25 3.31
C LEU A 294 -5.70 -4.83 2.04
N LEU A 295 -6.41 -4.69 0.90
CA LEU A 295 -5.96 -5.12 -0.42
C LEU A 295 -5.46 -3.89 -1.20
N PRO A 296 -4.13 -3.74 -1.39
CA PRO A 296 -3.52 -2.45 -1.73
C PRO A 296 -3.76 -1.98 -3.15
N ASP A 297 -3.88 -2.87 -4.14
CA ASP A 297 -3.97 -2.52 -5.55
C ASP A 297 -4.66 -3.58 -6.40
N SER A 298 -4.92 -3.22 -7.68
CA SER A 298 -5.51 -4.11 -8.69
C SER A 298 -4.48 -5.06 -9.30
N GLY A 299 -4.95 -6.22 -9.76
CA GLY A 299 -4.18 -7.20 -10.53
C GLY A 299 -3.70 -6.71 -11.89
N ASP A 300 -4.32 -5.67 -12.46
CA ASP A 300 -3.99 -5.12 -13.78
C ASP A 300 -2.51 -4.69 -13.92
N ARG A 301 -1.83 -4.45 -12.82
CA ARG A 301 -0.43 -4.03 -12.77
C ARG A 301 0.57 -5.19 -12.83
N TYR A 302 0.08 -6.42 -12.97
CA TYR A 302 0.85 -7.65 -12.80
C TYR A 302 0.74 -8.62 -13.97
N TYR A 303 0.18 -8.21 -15.13
CA TYR A 303 0.01 -9.07 -16.30
C TYR A 303 1.32 -9.63 -16.86
N SER A 304 2.43 -8.88 -16.73
CA SER A 304 3.77 -9.35 -17.13
C SER A 304 4.48 -10.18 -16.06
N THR A 305 3.79 -10.55 -14.97
CA THR A 305 4.34 -11.38 -13.89
C THR A 305 3.73 -12.77 -13.89
N SER A 306 4.31 -13.70 -13.16
CA SER A 306 3.78 -15.06 -12.99
C SER A 306 2.45 -15.14 -12.19
N LEU A 307 1.86 -14.01 -11.79
CA LEU A 307 0.57 -14.01 -11.08
C LEU A 307 -0.54 -14.68 -11.91
N PHE A 308 -0.54 -14.48 -13.23
CA PHE A 308 -1.57 -15.00 -14.15
C PHE A 308 -1.03 -16.08 -15.11
N GLU A 309 0.22 -16.53 -14.93
CA GLU A 309 0.74 -17.71 -15.62
C GLU A 309 0.12 -18.96 -14.97
N ASN A 310 -0.52 -19.80 -15.79
CA ASN A 310 -1.11 -21.09 -15.40
C ASN A 310 -0.05 -22.18 -15.27
#